data_fe69eb4f24249d2ca2d1341747d61fff
#
_entry.id   fe69eb4f24249d2ca2d1341747d61fff
#
_cell.length_a   1.000
_cell.length_b   1.000
_cell.length_c   1.000
_cell.angle_alpha   90.00
_cell.angle_beta   90.00
_cell.angle_gamma   90.00
#
_symmetry.space_group_name_H-M   'P 1'
#
loop_
_entity.id
_entity.type
_entity.pdbx_description
1 polymer ?
#
loop_
_entity_poly.entity_id
_entity_poly.type
_entity_poly.pdbx_seq_one_letter_code
_entity_poly.pdbx_strand_id
1 'polypeptide(L)'
;RSRGLGDVYKRQAIAYDEEGNPNKPLLGFLRGQGAELSDVVVKDFNGADYIFIEKKEESKSVEEVLRENVYDLVKSISFNRSMRWGGKSIRWARPIRYFVSLLDDKVLDFDAEGISVGNVTKGHRSLGSDHVEISTIDEYEDKLRENYVILSGKERRDLIIRGLNKINMEKGGEYMKDEDLLHEVINIVEYPTVLAGDIDEKYLDLPKEVIITPMKDHQRYFPVLDESGNLLPYFLLVRNGDDNHSENVVLGNKKVLVARLEDAKFFYDIDTAKALEDYVEELKNLTFFEGLGTMYQKTQRLMDLTAKYQQQLKLGDDIKEDLQRAAYLSKADLVTKMVIEFTELEGTMGRIYAKESGESDRVATAIKEQYLPTSAGGALPKTITGMVLSIADKIDTIAGLYAIEKYVTGSQDPFGLRRRALGLINIILKNNIDVDLKDLINDSLIVYTEENGLPFDYDTTMEKSIDFIKDRLKNLLIDEGYRYDIVNSVINSDDTNIFRITQRIEAVSRFVEDNDEALSYFTRINNLAKEPTLIEVNPELLENDLEKSFYETITSLKEKPLQNSEDYKEELGLIAETQNIGNDYLDNTMINVEDEAVKNNRLAMLSILANRIGKVFDISEIVR
;
A
#
# COMPACT_ATOMS: atom_id res chain seq x y z
N ARG A 1 6.12 -42.55 0.34
CA ARG A 1 5.53 -42.71 -1.02
C ARG A 1 6.40 -41.92 -1.99
N SER A 2 7.35 -42.64 -2.67
CA SER A 2 8.14 -42.07 -3.76
C SER A 2 7.19 -41.71 -4.91
N ARG A 3 7.01 -40.45 -5.20
CA ARG A 3 6.53 -40.00 -6.50
C ARG A 3 7.76 -39.98 -7.41
N GLY A 4 7.83 -40.94 -8.36
CA GLY A 4 8.73 -40.82 -9.49
C GLY A 4 8.39 -39.56 -10.26
N LEU A 5 9.26 -38.56 -10.21
CA LEU A 5 9.17 -37.34 -10.97
C LEU A 5 10.01 -37.50 -12.22
N GLY A 6 9.34 -37.45 -13.37
CA GLY A 6 9.95 -37.13 -14.63
C GLY A 6 10.01 -38.24 -15.67
N ASP A 7 8.88 -38.80 -16.05
CA ASP A 7 8.75 -39.53 -17.30
C ASP A 7 8.77 -38.54 -18.48
N VAL A 8 9.92 -38.38 -19.13
CA VAL A 8 9.99 -37.64 -20.39
C VAL A 8 9.95 -38.67 -21.53
N TYR A 9 9.00 -38.52 -22.47
CA TYR A 9 8.73 -39.51 -23.49
C TYR A 9 8.80 -38.97 -24.92
N LYS A 10 9.18 -39.83 -25.84
CA LYS A 10 9.05 -39.61 -27.30
C LYS A 10 8.50 -40.86 -27.98
N ARG A 11 7.72 -40.66 -29.05
CA ARG A 11 7.20 -41.80 -29.85
C ARG A 11 8.34 -42.68 -30.34
N GLN A 12 8.21 -44.01 -30.19
CA GLN A 12 9.21 -45.01 -30.59
C GLN A 12 9.58 -44.88 -32.07
N ALA A 13 8.61 -44.58 -32.96
CA ALA A 13 8.80 -44.37 -34.39
C ALA A 13 9.77 -43.24 -34.75
N ILE A 14 10.07 -42.32 -33.80
CA ILE A 14 11.04 -41.23 -34.01
C ILE A 14 12.40 -41.56 -33.38
N ALA A 15 12.46 -42.57 -32.55
CA ALA A 15 13.60 -42.88 -31.72
C ALA A 15 14.60 -43.85 -32.35
N TYR A 16 14.14 -44.76 -33.21
CA TYR A 16 14.95 -45.76 -33.89
C TYR A 16 14.76 -45.63 -35.41
N ASP A 17 15.80 -46.01 -36.17
CA ASP A 17 15.73 -46.14 -37.63
C ASP A 17 15.10 -47.48 -38.06
N GLU A 18 14.94 -47.71 -39.37
CA GLU A 18 14.35 -48.93 -39.93
C GLU A 18 15.20 -50.18 -39.63
N GLU A 19 16.47 -50.01 -39.26
CA GLU A 19 17.42 -51.09 -38.91
C GLU A 19 17.46 -51.32 -37.39
N GLY A 20 16.71 -50.54 -36.57
CA GLY A 20 16.65 -50.66 -35.12
C GLY A 20 17.76 -49.94 -34.36
N ASN A 21 18.56 -49.08 -35.03
CA ASN A 21 19.57 -48.29 -34.35
C ASN A 21 19.02 -47.02 -33.76
N PRO A 22 19.56 -46.53 -32.61
CA PRO A 22 19.11 -45.27 -32.00
C PRO A 22 19.47 -44.07 -32.89
N ASN A 23 18.48 -43.30 -33.23
CA ASN A 23 18.68 -42.12 -34.07
C ASN A 23 19.03 -40.85 -33.28
N LYS A 24 19.33 -39.75 -33.98
CA LYS A 24 19.71 -38.48 -33.35
C LYS A 24 18.72 -37.95 -32.30
N PRO A 25 17.37 -38.03 -32.49
CA PRO A 25 16.41 -37.63 -31.47
C PRO A 25 16.49 -38.42 -30.17
N LEU A 26 16.73 -39.74 -30.22
CA LEU A 26 16.88 -40.56 -29.02
C LEU A 26 18.22 -40.28 -28.33
N LEU A 27 19.30 -40.19 -29.08
CA LEU A 27 20.61 -39.83 -28.51
C LEU A 27 20.62 -38.42 -27.87
N GLY A 28 19.92 -37.47 -28.49
CA GLY A 28 19.75 -36.14 -27.92
C GLY A 28 18.91 -36.16 -26.62
N PHE A 29 17.88 -36.99 -26.58
CA PHE A 29 17.03 -37.17 -25.39
C PHE A 29 17.82 -37.81 -24.24
N LEU A 30 18.59 -38.89 -24.51
CA LEU A 30 19.44 -39.56 -23.53
C LEU A 30 20.49 -38.61 -22.94
N ARG A 31 21.17 -37.81 -23.79
CA ARG A 31 22.15 -36.80 -23.34
C ARG A 31 21.52 -35.73 -22.47
N GLY A 32 20.36 -35.25 -22.86
CA GLY A 32 19.64 -34.24 -22.09
C GLY A 32 19.18 -34.74 -20.71
N GLN A 33 18.97 -36.03 -20.59
CA GLN A 33 18.57 -36.69 -19.35
C GLN A 33 19.72 -37.31 -18.57
N GLY A 34 20.96 -37.32 -19.11
CA GLY A 34 22.11 -37.98 -18.48
C GLY A 34 21.90 -39.49 -18.30
N ALA A 35 21.27 -40.13 -19.28
CA ALA A 35 20.89 -41.53 -19.25
C ALA A 35 21.58 -42.33 -20.38
N GLU A 36 21.69 -43.65 -20.23
CA GLU A 36 22.22 -44.55 -21.22
C GLU A 36 21.12 -45.32 -21.96
N LEU A 37 21.46 -45.95 -23.07
CA LEU A 37 20.53 -46.78 -23.85
C LEU A 37 19.92 -47.94 -23.05
N SER A 38 20.65 -48.45 -22.05
CA SER A 38 20.19 -49.46 -21.11
C SER A 38 19.05 -49.03 -20.21
N ASP A 39 18.86 -47.71 -20.00
CA ASP A 39 17.83 -47.13 -19.13
C ASP A 39 16.50 -46.92 -19.87
N VAL A 40 16.48 -47.23 -21.16
CA VAL A 40 15.32 -47.04 -22.02
C VAL A 40 14.28 -48.14 -21.82
N VAL A 41 13.04 -47.73 -21.51
CA VAL A 41 11.87 -48.63 -21.39
C VAL A 41 10.78 -48.16 -22.35
N VAL A 42 10.23 -49.10 -23.12
CA VAL A 42 9.10 -48.82 -24.02
C VAL A 42 7.82 -49.14 -23.28
N LYS A 43 6.88 -48.14 -23.23
CA LYS A 43 5.56 -48.31 -22.64
C LYS A 43 4.49 -47.78 -23.57
N ASP A 44 3.35 -48.47 -23.60
CA ASP A 44 2.14 -47.93 -24.29
C ASP A 44 1.62 -46.71 -23.53
N PHE A 45 1.39 -45.64 -24.27
CA PHE A 45 0.77 -44.43 -23.78
C PHE A 45 -0.26 -43.92 -24.81
N ASN A 46 -1.53 -43.96 -24.47
CA ASN A 46 -2.64 -43.59 -25.33
C ASN A 46 -2.70 -44.35 -26.68
N GLY A 47 -2.39 -45.66 -26.68
CA GLY A 47 -2.45 -46.49 -27.85
C GLY A 47 -1.29 -46.34 -28.82
N ALA A 48 -0.17 -45.79 -28.35
CA ALA A 48 1.08 -45.72 -29.08
C ALA A 48 2.28 -46.04 -28.17
N ASP A 49 3.33 -46.67 -28.73
CA ASP A 49 4.53 -46.96 -27.99
C ASP A 49 5.41 -45.73 -27.83
N TYR A 50 5.72 -45.40 -26.56
CA TYR A 50 6.62 -44.31 -26.18
C TYR A 50 7.84 -44.85 -25.44
N ILE A 51 8.93 -44.12 -25.59
CA ILE A 51 10.17 -44.36 -24.88
C ILE A 51 10.19 -43.56 -23.59
N PHE A 52 10.45 -44.24 -22.49
CA PHE A 52 10.64 -43.71 -21.15
C PHE A 52 12.03 -44.00 -20.65
N ILE A 53 12.53 -43.19 -19.76
CA ILE A 53 13.74 -43.44 -19.01
C ILE A 53 13.33 -43.60 -17.55
N GLU A 54 13.57 -44.79 -16.99
CA GLU A 54 13.37 -45.01 -15.56
C GLU A 54 14.65 -44.62 -14.81
N LYS A 55 14.62 -43.42 -14.20
CA LYS A 55 15.66 -43.02 -13.27
C LYS A 55 15.35 -43.57 -11.87
N LYS A 56 16.21 -44.39 -11.34
CA LYS A 56 16.25 -44.69 -9.91
C LYS A 56 16.98 -43.54 -9.24
N GLU A 57 16.25 -42.53 -8.74
CA GLU A 57 16.86 -41.64 -7.78
C GLU A 57 17.03 -42.40 -6.47
N GLU A 58 18.25 -42.42 -5.96
CA GLU A 58 18.50 -42.90 -4.61
C GLU A 58 17.71 -41.95 -3.68
N SER A 59 16.75 -42.49 -2.93
CA SER A 59 15.99 -41.71 -1.99
C SER A 59 16.91 -41.29 -0.85
N LYS A 60 17.19 -39.97 -0.77
CA LYS A 60 17.89 -39.42 0.39
C LYS A 60 16.97 -39.54 1.62
N SER A 61 17.56 -39.80 2.77
CA SER A 61 16.87 -39.78 4.03
C SER A 61 16.36 -38.35 4.32
N VAL A 62 15.31 -38.21 5.15
CA VAL A 62 14.83 -36.91 5.61
C VAL A 62 15.94 -36.10 6.26
N GLU A 63 16.78 -36.74 7.04
CA GLU A 63 17.93 -36.13 7.70
C GLU A 63 18.92 -35.52 6.68
N GLU A 64 19.27 -36.26 5.62
CA GLU A 64 20.18 -35.79 4.57
C GLU A 64 19.60 -34.59 3.81
N VAL A 65 18.31 -34.64 3.45
CA VAL A 65 17.63 -33.54 2.76
C VAL A 65 17.58 -32.29 3.62
N LEU A 66 17.26 -32.43 4.89
CA LEU A 66 17.21 -31.31 5.82
C LEU A 66 18.61 -30.71 6.04
N ARG A 67 19.62 -31.54 6.26
CA ARG A 67 21.01 -31.13 6.48
C ARG A 67 21.54 -30.28 5.31
N GLU A 68 21.20 -30.66 4.09
CA GLU A 68 21.62 -29.94 2.87
C GLU A 68 20.86 -28.60 2.66
N ASN A 69 19.59 -28.49 3.10
CA ASN A 69 18.73 -27.39 2.67
C ASN A 69 18.33 -26.41 3.79
N VAL A 70 18.44 -26.79 5.07
CA VAL A 70 17.91 -25.97 6.17
C VAL A 70 18.59 -24.59 6.26
N TYR A 71 19.89 -24.53 6.00
CA TYR A 71 20.61 -23.25 6.05
C TYR A 71 20.22 -22.31 4.89
N ASP A 72 19.96 -22.85 3.72
CA ASP A 72 19.45 -22.08 2.58
C ASP A 72 18.02 -21.60 2.84
N LEU A 73 17.18 -22.39 3.50
CA LEU A 73 15.88 -21.97 3.96
C LEU A 73 15.99 -20.78 4.93
N VAL A 74 16.89 -20.85 5.92
CA VAL A 74 17.14 -19.74 6.85
C VAL A 74 17.60 -18.49 6.09
N LYS A 75 18.52 -18.61 5.11
CA LYS A 75 19.00 -17.50 4.28
C LYS A 75 17.91 -16.88 3.40
N SER A 76 16.88 -17.63 3.04
CA SER A 76 15.77 -17.15 2.21
C SER A 76 14.81 -16.22 2.96
N ILE A 77 14.82 -16.22 4.29
CA ILE A 77 14.00 -15.34 5.11
C ILE A 77 14.49 -13.90 4.95
N SER A 78 13.61 -13.03 4.45
CA SER A 78 13.92 -11.62 4.19
C SER A 78 13.38 -10.71 5.30
N PHE A 79 14.11 -9.61 5.55
CA PHE A 79 13.74 -8.56 6.50
C PHE A 79 13.84 -7.21 5.81
N ASN A 80 12.98 -6.28 6.16
CA ASN A 80 13.03 -4.89 5.68
C ASN A 80 14.37 -4.22 6.00
N ARG A 81 14.94 -4.54 7.15
CA ARG A 81 16.29 -4.12 7.55
C ARG A 81 17.09 -5.34 7.96
N SER A 82 18.20 -5.56 7.30
CA SER A 82 19.10 -6.67 7.59
C SER A 82 20.55 -6.24 7.53
N MET A 83 21.42 -6.95 8.27
CA MET A 83 22.85 -6.72 8.31
C MET A 83 23.64 -7.98 8.01
N ARG A 84 24.91 -7.84 7.65
CA ARG A 84 25.91 -8.92 7.61
C ARG A 84 26.86 -8.74 8.77
N TRP A 85 27.44 -9.82 9.25
CA TRP A 85 28.42 -9.78 10.34
C TRP A 85 29.48 -10.89 10.18
N GLY A 86 30.66 -10.67 10.76
CA GLY A 86 31.72 -11.68 10.91
C GLY A 86 32.17 -12.35 9.60
N GLY A 87 32.09 -11.66 8.46
CA GLY A 87 32.48 -12.21 7.15
C GLY A 87 31.53 -13.25 6.57
N LYS A 88 30.32 -13.42 7.16
CA LYS A 88 29.32 -14.40 6.74
C LYS A 88 28.49 -13.91 5.55
N SER A 89 27.97 -14.84 4.76
CA SER A 89 27.10 -14.52 3.61
C SER A 89 25.67 -14.19 4.00
N ILE A 90 25.19 -14.77 5.10
CA ILE A 90 23.83 -14.60 5.60
C ILE A 90 23.51 -13.13 5.95
N ARG A 91 22.29 -12.72 5.62
CA ARG A 91 21.71 -11.43 6.03
C ARG A 91 20.56 -11.69 7.00
N TRP A 92 20.59 -11.04 8.17
CA TRP A 92 19.57 -11.20 9.20
C TRP A 92 19.28 -9.89 9.89
N ALA A 93 18.15 -9.78 10.58
CA ALA A 93 17.79 -8.57 11.32
C ALA A 93 18.81 -8.24 12.44
N ARG A 94 19.37 -9.28 13.08
CA ARG A 94 20.45 -9.19 14.08
C ARG A 94 21.39 -10.38 13.96
N PRO A 95 22.67 -10.31 14.43
CA PRO A 95 23.59 -11.42 14.37
C PRO A 95 23.08 -12.67 15.08
N ILE A 96 22.97 -13.77 14.36
CA ILE A 96 22.67 -15.09 14.91
C ILE A 96 23.91 -15.61 15.63
N ARG A 97 23.76 -16.11 16.83
CA ARG A 97 24.84 -16.62 17.67
C ARG A 97 24.94 -18.13 17.66
N TYR A 98 23.80 -18.81 17.57
CA TYR A 98 23.70 -20.27 17.52
C TYR A 98 22.35 -20.69 16.93
N PHE A 99 22.26 -21.94 16.55
CA PHE A 99 21.01 -22.60 16.17
C PHE A 99 20.71 -23.76 17.12
N VAL A 100 19.46 -23.87 17.55
CA VAL A 100 18.93 -25.13 18.06
C VAL A 100 18.31 -25.87 16.91
N SER A 101 18.77 -27.09 16.64
CA SER A 101 18.34 -27.89 15.50
C SER A 101 18.20 -29.35 15.89
N LEU A 102 16.97 -29.81 15.95
CA LEU A 102 16.61 -31.18 16.33
C LEU A 102 15.71 -31.80 15.26
N LEU A 103 15.92 -33.07 15.03
CA LEU A 103 15.02 -33.97 14.30
C LEU A 103 14.64 -35.08 15.29
N ASP A 104 13.44 -35.01 15.84
CA ASP A 104 12.96 -35.80 16.98
C ASP A 104 13.91 -35.66 18.22
N ASP A 105 14.70 -36.66 18.50
CA ASP A 105 15.64 -36.72 19.63
C ASP A 105 17.12 -36.54 19.20
N LYS A 106 17.37 -36.24 17.93
CA LYS A 106 18.73 -36.14 17.39
C LYS A 106 19.05 -34.70 16.96
N VAL A 107 20.27 -34.27 17.27
CA VAL A 107 20.82 -33.04 16.73
C VAL A 107 20.96 -33.16 15.22
N LEU A 108 20.28 -32.31 14.48
CA LEU A 108 20.48 -32.15 13.03
C LEU A 108 21.59 -31.13 12.79
N ASP A 109 22.82 -31.60 12.64
CA ASP A 109 23.96 -30.74 12.37
C ASP A 109 24.00 -30.34 10.88
N PHE A 110 24.30 -29.06 10.60
CA PHE A 110 24.48 -28.54 9.24
C PHE A 110 25.53 -27.42 9.23
N ASP A 111 26.14 -27.18 8.10
CA ASP A 111 27.10 -26.08 7.94
C ASP A 111 26.38 -24.72 7.91
N ALA A 112 26.63 -23.92 8.93
CA ALA A 112 26.08 -22.58 9.10
C ALA A 112 27.16 -21.49 9.08
N GLU A 113 28.15 -21.61 8.23
CA GLU A 113 29.29 -20.66 8.11
C GLU A 113 29.99 -20.38 9.46
N GLY A 114 30.14 -21.44 10.28
CA GLY A 114 30.77 -21.36 11.61
C GLY A 114 29.89 -20.78 12.71
N ILE A 115 28.58 -20.69 12.51
CA ILE A 115 27.61 -20.49 13.60
C ILE A 115 27.36 -21.86 14.24
N SER A 116 27.40 -21.94 15.59
CA SER A 116 27.17 -23.19 16.31
C SER A 116 25.77 -23.74 16.06
N VAL A 117 25.68 -25.03 15.77
CA VAL A 117 24.43 -25.78 15.64
C VAL A 117 24.42 -26.86 16.72
N GLY A 118 23.32 -27.04 17.43
CA GLY A 118 23.23 -28.01 18.50
C GLY A 118 21.84 -28.08 19.15
N ASN A 119 21.80 -28.57 20.38
CA ASN A 119 20.57 -28.70 21.17
C ASN A 119 20.57 -27.83 22.43
N VAL A 120 21.50 -26.88 22.55
CA VAL A 120 21.61 -26.00 23.70
C VAL A 120 21.09 -24.61 23.37
N THR A 121 20.18 -24.10 24.19
CA THR A 121 19.68 -22.72 24.15
C THR A 121 19.93 -22.01 25.46
N LYS A 122 19.38 -20.80 25.59
CA LYS A 122 19.43 -19.97 26.80
C LYS A 122 18.04 -19.64 27.26
N GLY A 123 17.88 -19.55 28.56
CA GLY A 123 16.72 -19.00 29.21
C GLY A 123 16.73 -17.46 29.22
N HIS A 124 15.79 -16.89 29.96
CA HIS A 124 15.71 -15.45 30.19
C HIS A 124 17.00 -14.90 30.81
N ARG A 125 17.50 -13.81 30.26
CA ARG A 125 18.84 -13.28 30.54
C ARG A 125 19.13 -13.07 32.06
N SER A 126 18.13 -12.67 32.82
CA SER A 126 18.30 -12.34 34.26
C SER A 126 17.71 -13.38 35.20
N LEU A 127 16.79 -14.24 34.73
CA LEU A 127 16.04 -15.18 35.57
C LEU A 127 16.34 -16.64 35.19
N GLY A 128 16.67 -16.92 33.94
CA GLY A 128 16.91 -18.26 33.43
C GLY A 128 18.39 -18.66 33.42
N SER A 129 18.63 -19.89 32.99
CA SER A 129 19.97 -20.44 32.82
C SER A 129 20.58 -20.01 31.49
N ASP A 130 21.90 -19.77 31.48
CA ASP A 130 22.67 -19.58 30.23
C ASP A 130 22.90 -20.88 29.45
N HIS A 131 22.54 -22.03 30.02
CA HIS A 131 22.68 -23.35 29.41
C HIS A 131 21.43 -24.17 29.68
N VAL A 132 20.59 -24.29 28.63
CA VAL A 132 19.36 -25.08 28.65
C VAL A 132 19.47 -26.13 27.53
N GLU A 133 19.68 -27.38 27.92
CA GLU A 133 19.77 -28.51 26.99
C GLU A 133 18.38 -29.03 26.66
N ILE A 134 18.13 -29.20 25.37
CA ILE A 134 16.89 -29.73 24.79
C ILE A 134 17.17 -31.11 24.24
N SER A 135 16.62 -32.15 24.88
CA SER A 135 16.85 -33.55 24.48
C SER A 135 15.89 -34.00 23.39
N THR A 136 14.65 -33.48 23.41
CA THR A 136 13.65 -33.79 22.41
C THR A 136 12.87 -32.52 22.02
N ILE A 137 12.26 -32.52 20.83
CA ILE A 137 11.45 -31.40 20.37
C ILE A 137 10.24 -31.15 21.27
N ASP A 138 9.67 -32.20 21.87
CA ASP A 138 8.46 -32.11 22.71
C ASP A 138 8.71 -31.35 24.01
N GLU A 139 9.93 -31.38 24.55
CA GLU A 139 10.25 -30.65 25.79
C GLU A 139 10.70 -29.20 25.58
N TYR A 140 10.83 -28.75 24.32
CA TYR A 140 11.39 -27.43 23.99
C TYR A 140 10.64 -26.28 24.66
N GLU A 141 9.31 -26.27 24.54
CA GLU A 141 8.48 -25.21 25.11
C GLU A 141 8.49 -25.23 26.64
N ASP A 142 8.40 -26.42 27.26
CA ASP A 142 8.42 -26.57 28.72
C ASP A 142 9.76 -26.15 29.30
N LYS A 143 10.88 -26.53 28.69
CA LYS A 143 12.22 -26.14 29.11
C LYS A 143 12.44 -24.61 29.01
N LEU A 144 11.94 -23.97 27.97
CA LEU A 144 11.97 -22.52 27.84
C LEU A 144 11.15 -21.86 28.95
N ARG A 145 9.95 -22.37 29.23
CA ARG A 145 9.05 -21.87 30.27
C ARG A 145 9.66 -22.01 31.68
N GLU A 146 10.26 -23.14 31.98
CA GLU A 146 11.01 -23.37 33.25
C GLU A 146 12.16 -22.35 33.42
N ASN A 147 12.66 -21.82 32.27
CA ASN A 147 13.73 -20.84 32.22
C ASN A 147 13.23 -19.42 31.92
N TYR A 148 11.97 -19.10 32.23
CA TYR A 148 11.35 -17.79 32.12
C TYR A 148 11.31 -17.25 30.71
N VAL A 149 11.06 -18.11 29.72
CA VAL A 149 10.79 -17.72 28.32
C VAL A 149 9.47 -18.32 27.88
N ILE A 150 8.48 -17.47 27.64
CA ILE A 150 7.18 -17.86 27.09
C ILE A 150 7.25 -17.74 25.57
N LEU A 151 7.30 -18.88 24.89
CA LEU A 151 7.48 -18.95 23.44
C LEU A 151 6.28 -18.36 22.67
N SER A 152 5.06 -18.67 23.13
CA SER A 152 3.82 -18.24 22.47
C SER A 152 3.57 -16.75 22.60
N GLY A 153 3.59 -16.01 21.46
CA GLY A 153 3.21 -14.59 21.43
C GLY A 153 1.76 -14.35 21.86
N LYS A 154 0.87 -15.30 21.55
CA LYS A 154 -0.53 -15.25 22.00
C LYS A 154 -0.63 -15.31 23.53
N GLU A 155 0.11 -16.22 24.14
CA GLU A 155 0.11 -16.34 25.60
C GLU A 155 0.70 -15.09 26.27
N ARG A 156 1.82 -14.54 25.75
CA ARG A 156 2.36 -13.27 26.24
C ARG A 156 1.34 -12.14 26.14
N ARG A 157 0.61 -12.04 25.03
CA ARG A 157 -0.50 -11.09 24.84
C ARG A 157 -1.56 -11.24 25.92
N ASP A 158 -2.03 -12.46 26.16
CA ASP A 158 -3.07 -12.74 27.15
C ASP A 158 -2.61 -12.41 28.59
N LEU A 159 -1.34 -12.65 28.90
CA LEU A 159 -0.74 -12.27 30.19
C LEU A 159 -0.68 -10.76 30.36
N ILE A 160 -0.23 -10.03 29.34
CA ILE A 160 -0.15 -8.56 29.35
C ILE A 160 -1.55 -7.97 29.54
N ILE A 161 -2.53 -8.38 28.73
CA ILE A 161 -3.90 -7.86 28.82
C ILE A 161 -4.52 -8.15 30.20
N ARG A 162 -4.34 -9.35 30.73
CA ARG A 162 -4.81 -9.66 32.09
C ARG A 162 -4.16 -8.77 33.15
N GLY A 163 -2.86 -8.52 33.01
CA GLY A 163 -2.12 -7.65 33.94
C GLY A 163 -2.58 -6.18 33.85
N LEU A 164 -2.76 -5.65 32.64
CA LEU A 164 -3.29 -4.30 32.40
C LEU A 164 -4.69 -4.14 33.01
N ASN A 165 -5.60 -5.07 32.70
CA ASN A 165 -6.97 -5.04 33.24
C ASN A 165 -7.02 -5.17 34.77
N LYS A 166 -6.15 -6.00 35.35
CA LYS A 166 -6.07 -6.15 36.82
C LYS A 166 -5.74 -4.81 37.47
N ILE A 167 -4.73 -4.11 36.98
CA ILE A 167 -4.31 -2.82 37.57
C ILE A 167 -5.37 -1.74 37.35
N ASN A 168 -6.03 -1.72 36.19
CA ASN A 168 -7.14 -0.81 35.93
C ASN A 168 -8.29 -1.01 36.94
N MET A 169 -8.63 -2.26 37.27
CA MET A 169 -9.65 -2.55 38.28
C MET A 169 -9.22 -2.09 39.69
N GLU A 170 -7.94 -2.17 40.02
CA GLU A 170 -7.40 -1.79 41.32
C GLU A 170 -7.27 -0.28 41.52
N LYS A 171 -6.83 0.44 40.46
CA LYS A 171 -6.52 1.89 40.52
C LYS A 171 -7.61 2.78 39.89
N GLY A 172 -8.54 2.23 39.15
CA GLY A 172 -9.51 2.96 38.34
C GLY A 172 -8.96 3.35 36.95
N GLY A 173 -9.86 3.77 36.06
CA GLY A 173 -9.51 4.15 34.69
C GLY A 173 -9.41 3.01 33.70
N GLU A 174 -9.10 3.33 32.46
CA GLU A 174 -8.88 2.36 31.38
C GLU A 174 -7.57 2.70 30.63
N TYR A 175 -6.70 1.71 30.43
CA TYR A 175 -5.51 1.95 29.61
C TYR A 175 -5.89 2.28 28.17
N MET A 176 -5.17 3.18 27.54
CA MET A 176 -5.37 3.54 26.14
C MET A 176 -5.08 2.34 25.23
N LYS A 177 -6.12 1.82 24.58
CA LYS A 177 -6.01 0.69 23.67
C LYS A 177 -5.24 1.10 22.43
N ASP A 178 -4.12 0.43 22.20
CA ASP A 178 -3.25 0.62 21.03
C ASP A 178 -2.68 -0.76 20.65
N GLU A 179 -3.20 -1.32 19.56
CA GLU A 179 -2.81 -2.66 19.13
C GLU A 179 -1.37 -2.67 18.58
N ASP A 180 -0.89 -1.59 17.99
CA ASP A 180 0.48 -1.48 17.50
C ASP A 180 1.49 -1.46 18.64
N LEU A 181 1.22 -0.66 19.68
CA LEU A 181 2.00 -0.65 20.89
C LEU A 181 1.99 -2.03 21.57
N LEU A 182 0.81 -2.63 21.72
CA LEU A 182 0.67 -3.96 22.32
C LEU A 182 1.45 -5.00 21.53
N HIS A 183 1.35 -4.97 20.19
CA HIS A 183 2.10 -5.88 19.31
C HIS A 183 3.62 -5.70 19.48
N GLU A 184 4.09 -4.46 19.53
CA GLU A 184 5.51 -4.19 19.78
C GLU A 184 5.95 -4.75 21.14
N VAL A 185 5.20 -4.46 22.21
CA VAL A 185 5.52 -4.92 23.57
C VAL A 185 5.56 -6.44 23.67
N ILE A 186 4.59 -7.16 23.08
CA ILE A 186 4.57 -8.63 23.02
C ILE A 186 5.87 -9.19 22.42
N ASN A 187 6.44 -8.50 21.42
CA ASN A 187 7.62 -8.99 20.70
C ASN A 187 8.96 -8.57 21.31
N ILE A 188 8.96 -7.64 22.26
CA ILE A 188 10.20 -7.23 22.97
C ILE A 188 10.37 -7.86 24.35
N VAL A 189 9.37 -8.61 24.86
CA VAL A 189 9.42 -9.30 26.14
C VAL A 189 9.35 -10.82 25.96
N GLU A 190 10.04 -11.55 26.83
CA GLU A 190 10.01 -13.02 26.89
C GLU A 190 9.13 -13.53 28.03
N TYR A 191 9.11 -12.78 29.17
CA TYR A 191 8.36 -13.09 30.37
C TYR A 191 7.70 -11.82 30.94
N PRO A 192 6.47 -11.49 30.49
CA PRO A 192 5.85 -10.21 30.79
C PRO A 192 5.27 -10.13 32.19
N THR A 193 5.61 -9.05 32.90
CA THR A 193 4.95 -8.64 34.17
C THR A 193 4.52 -7.18 34.06
N VAL A 194 3.23 -6.91 34.28
CA VAL A 194 2.67 -5.55 34.19
C VAL A 194 2.83 -4.85 35.55
N LEU A 195 3.35 -3.63 35.51
CA LEU A 195 3.58 -2.79 36.69
C LEU A 195 2.95 -1.41 36.47
N ALA A 196 2.63 -0.69 37.53
CA ALA A 196 2.14 0.68 37.51
C ALA A 196 3.14 1.65 38.11
N GLY A 197 3.36 2.80 37.46
CA GLY A 197 4.15 3.90 37.97
C GLY A 197 3.34 5.19 38.02
N ASP A 198 3.54 5.99 39.07
CA ASP A 198 2.82 7.25 39.23
C ASP A 198 3.56 8.41 38.53
N ILE A 199 2.77 9.39 38.05
CA ILE A 199 3.26 10.65 37.48
C ILE A 199 2.89 11.77 38.46
N ASP A 200 3.74 12.78 38.57
CA ASP A 200 3.44 13.97 39.35
C ASP A 200 2.30 14.77 38.65
N GLU A 201 1.28 15.14 39.38
CA GLU A 201 0.10 15.87 38.88
C GLU A 201 0.46 17.18 38.18
N LYS A 202 1.58 17.80 38.50
CA LYS A 202 2.06 19.03 37.87
C LYS A 202 2.26 18.90 36.33
N TYR A 203 2.44 17.66 35.82
CA TYR A 203 2.57 17.45 34.38
C TYR A 203 1.24 17.33 33.66
N LEU A 204 0.14 17.10 34.40
CA LEU A 204 -1.20 16.99 33.81
C LEU A 204 -1.73 18.35 33.29
N ASP A 205 -1.06 19.46 33.62
CA ASP A 205 -1.32 20.78 33.03
C ASP A 205 -0.86 20.87 31.56
N LEU A 206 0.04 19.96 31.13
CA LEU A 206 0.45 19.87 29.74
C LEU A 206 -0.64 19.24 28.87
N PRO A 207 -0.69 19.58 27.56
CA PRO A 207 -1.55 18.85 26.64
C PRO A 207 -1.31 17.35 26.74
N LYS A 208 -2.37 16.57 26.77
CA LYS A 208 -2.28 15.12 26.95
C LYS A 208 -1.39 14.43 25.89
N GLU A 209 -1.39 14.94 24.67
CA GLU A 209 -0.57 14.43 23.57
C GLU A 209 0.93 14.56 23.88
N VAL A 210 1.32 15.65 24.53
CA VAL A 210 2.72 15.91 24.97
C VAL A 210 3.17 14.91 26.03
N ILE A 211 2.24 14.45 26.90
CA ILE A 211 2.53 13.47 27.94
C ILE A 211 2.52 12.05 27.37
N ILE A 212 1.55 11.75 26.49
CA ILE A 212 1.35 10.42 25.89
C ILE A 212 2.51 10.04 24.97
N THR A 213 3.02 10.96 24.17
CA THR A 213 4.08 10.67 23.19
C THR A 213 5.35 10.10 23.82
N PRO A 214 6.00 10.70 24.82
CA PRO A 214 7.16 10.10 25.47
C PRO A 214 6.83 8.78 26.20
N MET A 215 5.62 8.63 26.74
CA MET A 215 5.19 7.36 27.34
C MET A 215 5.12 6.24 26.30
N LYS A 216 4.36 6.46 25.23
CA LYS A 216 4.04 5.46 24.23
C LYS A 216 5.20 5.23 23.28
N ASP A 217 5.66 6.30 22.61
CA ASP A 217 6.55 6.19 21.44
C ASP A 217 8.02 6.03 21.85
N HIS A 218 8.41 6.50 23.06
CA HIS A 218 9.78 6.38 23.54
C HIS A 218 9.97 5.27 24.58
N GLN A 219 9.02 5.09 25.50
CA GLN A 219 9.17 4.18 26.64
C GLN A 219 8.30 2.91 26.54
N ARG A 220 7.36 2.83 25.60
CA ARG A 220 6.44 1.69 25.42
C ARG A 220 5.54 1.48 26.65
N TYR A 221 5.14 2.58 27.30
CA TYR A 221 4.18 2.54 28.41
C TYR A 221 2.76 2.76 27.89
N PHE A 222 1.78 2.25 28.62
CA PHE A 222 0.36 2.42 28.34
C PHE A 222 -0.18 3.57 29.21
N PRO A 223 -0.59 4.70 28.60
CA PRO A 223 -1.30 5.75 29.30
C PRO A 223 -2.64 5.26 29.81
N VAL A 224 -3.13 5.81 30.92
CA VAL A 224 -4.43 5.46 31.49
C VAL A 224 -5.34 6.69 31.52
N LEU A 225 -6.58 6.50 31.10
CA LEU A 225 -7.58 7.55 30.96
C LEU A 225 -8.74 7.31 31.93
N ASP A 226 -9.37 8.40 32.38
CA ASP A 226 -10.65 8.36 33.08
C ASP A 226 -11.82 8.12 32.09
N GLU A 227 -13.04 8.01 32.61
CA GLU A 227 -14.27 7.85 31.81
C GLU A 227 -14.54 9.05 30.87
N SER A 228 -13.98 10.21 31.15
CA SER A 228 -14.10 11.43 30.35
C SER A 228 -12.99 11.56 29.30
N GLY A 229 -12.04 10.63 29.28
CA GLY A 229 -10.90 10.62 28.37
C GLY A 229 -9.75 11.55 28.77
N ASN A 230 -9.70 11.98 30.03
CA ASN A 230 -8.56 12.71 30.59
C ASN A 230 -7.50 11.74 31.08
N LEU A 231 -6.24 12.15 31.00
CA LEU A 231 -5.12 11.34 31.47
C LEU A 231 -5.10 11.27 33.00
N LEU A 232 -4.98 10.06 33.52
CA LEU A 232 -4.79 9.84 34.97
C LEU A 232 -3.30 9.93 35.34
N PRO A 233 -2.97 10.29 36.62
CA PRO A 233 -1.59 10.53 37.05
C PRO A 233 -0.79 9.23 37.28
N TYR A 234 -0.95 8.25 36.39
CA TYR A 234 -0.17 7.02 36.38
C TYR A 234 -0.09 6.37 35.01
N PHE A 235 0.88 5.54 34.81
CA PHE A 235 1.12 4.80 33.59
C PHE A 235 1.33 3.31 33.88
N LEU A 236 1.09 2.46 32.89
CA LEU A 236 1.36 1.03 32.98
C LEU A 236 2.56 0.70 32.10
N LEU A 237 3.45 -0.13 32.63
CA LEU A 237 4.60 -0.63 31.89
C LEU A 237 4.64 -2.16 31.93
N VAL A 238 5.24 -2.76 30.93
CA VAL A 238 5.46 -4.21 30.87
C VAL A 238 6.94 -4.48 31.02
N ARG A 239 7.29 -5.09 32.15
CA ARG A 239 8.64 -5.56 32.44
C ARG A 239 8.88 -6.89 31.75
N ASN A 240 10.06 -7.06 31.14
CA ASN A 240 10.57 -8.39 30.79
C ASN A 240 11.23 -9.00 32.02
N GLY A 241 10.50 -9.83 32.77
CA GLY A 241 10.93 -10.46 34.01
C GLY A 241 9.79 -10.66 35.02
N ASP A 242 10.13 -11.20 36.20
CA ASP A 242 9.20 -11.43 37.30
C ASP A 242 8.83 -10.15 38.07
N ASP A 243 8.07 -10.28 39.16
CA ASP A 243 7.65 -9.18 40.01
C ASP A 243 8.63 -8.85 41.16
N ASN A 244 9.74 -9.58 41.30
CA ASN A 244 10.75 -9.32 42.31
C ASN A 244 11.39 -7.93 42.10
N HIS A 245 11.51 -7.16 43.16
CA HIS A 245 12.06 -5.80 43.14
C HIS A 245 11.33 -4.85 42.20
N SER A 246 10.03 -5.05 41.96
CA SER A 246 9.20 -4.24 41.08
C SER A 246 9.25 -2.74 41.42
N GLU A 247 9.35 -2.38 42.71
CA GLU A 247 9.50 -0.99 43.15
C GLU A 247 10.72 -0.29 42.54
N ASN A 248 11.87 -0.98 42.48
CA ASN A 248 13.09 -0.44 41.88
C ASN A 248 12.95 -0.26 40.36
N VAL A 249 12.25 -1.21 39.71
CA VAL A 249 11.97 -1.14 38.30
C VAL A 249 11.06 0.05 38.01
N VAL A 250 9.95 0.18 38.75
CA VAL A 250 9.02 1.32 38.61
C VAL A 250 9.74 2.65 38.86
N LEU A 251 10.55 2.75 39.91
CA LEU A 251 11.30 3.96 40.21
C LEU A 251 12.28 4.33 39.09
N GLY A 252 12.97 3.33 38.52
CA GLY A 252 13.88 3.54 37.39
C GLY A 252 13.15 4.07 36.16
N ASN A 253 12.04 3.44 35.79
CA ASN A 253 11.21 3.84 34.65
C ASN A 253 10.56 5.24 34.86
N LYS A 254 10.07 5.51 36.08
CA LYS A 254 9.55 6.83 36.47
C LYS A 254 10.60 7.93 36.28
N LYS A 255 11.84 7.71 36.69
CA LYS A 255 12.93 8.70 36.54
C LYS A 255 13.17 9.06 35.07
N VAL A 256 13.16 8.06 34.19
CA VAL A 256 13.33 8.30 32.74
C VAL A 256 12.16 9.10 32.17
N LEU A 257 10.92 8.72 32.53
CA LEU A 257 9.73 9.44 32.07
C LEU A 257 9.70 10.88 32.60
N VAL A 258 9.99 11.08 33.87
CA VAL A 258 10.02 12.42 34.49
C VAL A 258 11.04 13.33 33.80
N ALA A 259 12.23 12.83 33.46
CA ALA A 259 13.21 13.63 32.73
C ALA A 259 12.65 14.11 31.38
N ARG A 260 11.93 13.24 30.64
CA ARG A 260 11.28 13.61 29.39
C ARG A 260 10.13 14.59 29.56
N LEU A 261 9.36 14.45 30.64
CA LEU A 261 8.26 15.38 30.94
C LEU A 261 8.74 16.75 31.41
N GLU A 262 9.88 16.84 32.12
CA GLU A 262 10.51 18.12 32.46
C GLU A 262 11.01 18.83 31.21
N ASP A 263 11.66 18.11 30.27
CA ASP A 263 12.07 18.67 28.97
C ASP A 263 10.83 19.17 28.20
N ALA A 264 9.80 18.35 28.11
CA ALA A 264 8.55 18.69 27.42
C ALA A 264 7.87 19.93 28.03
N LYS A 265 7.82 20.01 29.37
CA LYS A 265 7.28 21.19 30.05
C LYS A 265 8.09 22.45 29.73
N PHE A 266 9.39 22.35 29.80
CA PHE A 266 10.30 23.47 29.47
C PHE A 266 10.13 23.94 28.03
N PHE A 267 10.01 23.02 27.06
CA PHE A 267 9.76 23.39 25.67
C PHE A 267 8.38 24.02 25.48
N TYR A 268 7.34 23.46 26.13
CA TYR A 268 6.00 24.00 26.05
C TYR A 268 5.93 25.45 26.60
N ASP A 269 6.54 25.70 27.75
CA ASP A 269 6.59 27.01 28.38
C ASP A 269 7.34 28.04 27.50
N ILE A 270 8.42 27.62 26.80
CA ILE A 270 9.13 28.48 25.84
C ILE A 270 8.31 28.75 24.61
N ASP A 271 7.73 27.70 24.03
CA ASP A 271 7.04 27.78 22.75
C ASP A 271 5.73 28.61 22.87
N THR A 272 5.05 28.56 24.02
CA THR A 272 3.83 29.35 24.28
C THR A 272 4.10 30.77 24.74
N ALA A 273 5.37 31.15 24.96
CA ALA A 273 5.71 32.54 25.31
C ALA A 273 5.51 33.53 24.16
N LYS A 274 5.34 33.08 22.94
CA LYS A 274 5.03 33.87 21.73
C LYS A 274 3.93 33.18 20.91
N ALA A 275 3.27 33.94 20.04
CA ALA A 275 2.22 33.42 19.18
C ALA A 275 2.80 32.46 18.11
N LEU A 276 1.99 31.50 17.64
CA LEU A 276 2.41 30.58 16.57
C LEU A 276 2.83 31.32 15.29
N GLU A 277 2.25 32.47 15.02
CA GLU A 277 2.57 33.32 13.87
C GLU A 277 4.03 33.82 13.90
N ASP A 278 4.58 34.09 15.08
CA ASP A 278 5.96 34.59 15.24
C ASP A 278 7.01 33.55 14.80
N TYR A 279 6.62 32.26 14.69
CA TYR A 279 7.49 31.18 14.21
C TYR A 279 7.53 31.07 12.68
N VAL A 280 6.57 31.69 11.95
CA VAL A 280 6.50 31.59 10.48
C VAL A 280 7.78 32.14 9.82
N GLU A 281 8.31 33.26 10.33
CA GLU A 281 9.55 33.84 9.80
C GLU A 281 10.77 32.94 9.97
N GLU A 282 10.80 32.11 11.03
CA GLU A 282 11.89 31.14 11.26
C GLU A 282 11.92 30.01 10.24
N LEU A 283 10.79 29.71 9.57
CA LEU A 283 10.70 28.75 8.46
C LEU A 283 11.60 29.10 7.27
N LYS A 284 12.07 30.34 7.15
CA LYS A 284 13.06 30.75 6.14
C LYS A 284 14.41 30.03 6.31
N ASN A 285 14.71 29.58 7.53
CA ASN A 285 15.92 28.86 7.86
C ASN A 285 15.76 27.32 7.77
N LEU A 286 14.54 26.82 7.55
CA LEU A 286 14.27 25.40 7.43
C LEU A 286 14.07 25.04 5.96
N THR A 287 15.04 24.32 5.39
CA THR A 287 14.96 23.84 3.99
C THR A 287 13.83 22.83 3.86
N PHE A 288 12.93 23.05 2.90
CA PHE A 288 11.93 22.03 2.52
C PHE A 288 12.61 20.90 1.75
N PHE A 289 13.24 21.27 0.64
CA PHE A 289 14.03 20.35 -0.18
C PHE A 289 15.07 21.15 -0.99
N GLU A 290 16.25 20.55 -1.23
CA GLU A 290 17.26 21.16 -2.08
C GLU A 290 16.70 21.34 -3.51
N GLY A 291 16.67 22.58 -3.98
CA GLY A 291 16.05 22.97 -5.25
C GLY A 291 14.60 23.42 -5.16
N LEU A 292 13.86 23.12 -4.07
CA LEU A 292 12.45 23.52 -3.88
C LEU A 292 12.26 24.63 -2.84
N GLY A 293 13.39 25.14 -2.28
CA GLY A 293 13.38 26.24 -1.35
C GLY A 293 13.12 25.84 0.11
N THR A 294 12.64 26.80 0.89
CA THR A 294 12.43 26.68 2.34
C THR A 294 10.99 26.31 2.69
N MET A 295 10.75 25.93 3.95
CA MET A 295 9.37 25.70 4.46
C MET A 295 8.55 26.98 4.44
N TYR A 296 9.16 28.16 4.58
CA TYR A 296 8.47 29.45 4.39
C TYR A 296 7.92 29.57 2.96
N GLN A 297 8.75 29.31 1.94
CA GLN A 297 8.31 29.34 0.55
C GLN A 297 7.22 28.29 0.26
N LYS A 298 7.34 27.09 0.86
CA LYS A 298 6.25 26.09 0.80
C LYS A 298 4.96 26.63 1.39
N THR A 299 5.01 27.32 2.52
CA THR A 299 3.82 27.93 3.14
C THR A 299 3.17 28.95 2.21
N GLN A 300 3.95 29.80 1.52
CA GLN A 300 3.43 30.74 0.52
C GLN A 300 2.73 30.00 -0.63
N ARG A 301 3.37 28.96 -1.20
CA ARG A 301 2.74 28.13 -2.24
C ARG A 301 1.44 27.49 -1.77
N LEU A 302 1.39 27.00 -0.51
CA LEU A 302 0.14 26.44 0.04
C LEU A 302 -0.97 27.47 0.14
N MET A 303 -0.66 28.73 0.47
CA MET A 303 -1.66 29.83 0.46
C MET A 303 -2.23 30.03 -0.94
N ASP A 304 -1.41 30.07 -1.97
CA ASP A 304 -1.87 30.24 -3.35
C ASP A 304 -2.67 29.05 -3.86
N LEU A 305 -2.15 27.84 -3.61
CA LEU A 305 -2.83 26.61 -4.01
C LEU A 305 -4.18 26.44 -3.33
N THR A 306 -4.28 26.72 -2.04
CA THR A 306 -5.55 26.62 -1.32
C THR A 306 -6.58 27.62 -1.81
N ALA A 307 -6.17 28.84 -2.22
CA ALA A 307 -7.04 29.83 -2.84
C ALA A 307 -7.59 29.35 -4.18
N LYS A 308 -6.73 28.76 -5.03
CA LYS A 308 -7.12 28.18 -6.33
C LYS A 308 -8.05 26.97 -6.14
N TYR A 309 -7.70 26.05 -5.24
CA TYR A 309 -8.49 24.83 -4.99
C TYR A 309 -9.86 25.14 -4.36
N GLN A 310 -9.96 26.19 -3.52
CA GLN A 310 -11.26 26.65 -3.03
C GLN A 310 -12.21 27.01 -4.19
N GLN A 311 -11.68 27.68 -5.24
CA GLN A 311 -12.47 28.05 -6.41
C GLN A 311 -12.83 26.83 -7.28
N GLN A 312 -11.86 25.94 -7.56
CA GLN A 312 -12.09 24.73 -8.35
C GLN A 312 -13.13 23.81 -7.70
N LEU A 313 -13.07 23.66 -6.38
CA LEU A 313 -14.02 22.86 -5.62
C LEU A 313 -15.34 23.59 -5.34
N LYS A 314 -15.50 24.84 -5.83
CA LYS A 314 -16.72 25.67 -5.68
C LYS A 314 -17.15 25.82 -4.22
N LEU A 315 -16.18 25.97 -3.32
CA LEU A 315 -16.44 26.12 -1.90
C LEU A 315 -16.80 27.58 -1.58
N GLY A 316 -17.64 27.78 -0.58
CA GLY A 316 -18.11 29.11 -0.19
C GLY A 316 -16.99 30.01 0.34
N ASP A 317 -17.22 31.33 0.28
CA ASP A 317 -16.24 32.33 0.76
C ASP A 317 -16.12 32.34 2.29
N ASP A 318 -17.05 31.72 3.01
CA ASP A 318 -17.03 31.60 4.48
C ASP A 318 -15.85 30.81 5.06
N ILE A 319 -15.19 30.00 4.23
CA ILE A 319 -13.99 29.24 4.63
C ILE A 319 -12.68 29.88 4.16
N LYS A 320 -12.76 30.91 3.29
CA LYS A 320 -11.60 31.47 2.62
C LYS A 320 -10.57 32.04 3.60
N GLU A 321 -11.01 32.82 4.57
CA GLU A 321 -10.14 33.43 5.57
C GLU A 321 -9.47 32.36 6.46
N ASP A 322 -10.28 31.41 6.97
CA ASP A 322 -9.78 30.29 7.77
C ASP A 322 -8.78 29.44 6.98
N LEU A 323 -9.04 29.19 5.68
CA LEU A 323 -8.18 28.39 4.83
C LEU A 323 -6.83 29.07 4.57
N GLN A 324 -6.83 30.36 4.27
CA GLN A 324 -5.62 31.17 4.08
C GLN A 324 -4.81 31.23 5.37
N ARG A 325 -5.48 31.46 6.51
CA ARG A 325 -4.82 31.51 7.82
C ARG A 325 -4.23 30.17 8.21
N ALA A 326 -4.95 29.07 7.98
CA ALA A 326 -4.46 27.72 8.22
C ALA A 326 -3.25 27.40 7.32
N ALA A 327 -3.28 27.76 6.04
CA ALA A 327 -2.16 27.58 5.13
C ALA A 327 -0.91 28.36 5.59
N TYR A 328 -1.08 29.62 5.98
CA TYR A 328 0.02 30.46 6.48
C TYR A 328 0.69 29.90 7.73
N LEU A 329 -0.09 29.35 8.68
CA LEU A 329 0.40 28.82 9.94
C LEU A 329 0.80 27.33 9.86
N SER A 330 0.51 26.66 8.75
CA SER A 330 0.51 25.21 8.63
C SER A 330 1.80 24.50 8.98
N LYS A 331 2.94 25.17 8.86
CA LYS A 331 4.30 24.60 9.08
C LYS A 331 5.05 25.27 10.24
N ALA A 332 4.41 26.25 10.89
CA ALA A 332 5.06 27.07 11.91
C ALA A 332 5.56 26.27 13.13
N ASP A 333 4.88 25.16 13.47
CA ASP A 333 5.27 24.30 14.57
C ASP A 333 6.57 23.52 14.33
N LEU A 334 6.99 23.34 13.08
CA LEU A 334 8.21 22.58 12.74
C LEU A 334 9.51 23.23 13.31
N VAL A 335 9.48 24.50 13.63
CA VAL A 335 10.63 25.24 14.19
C VAL A 335 10.47 25.50 15.69
N THR A 336 9.42 25.02 16.33
CA THR A 336 9.23 25.07 17.78
C THR A 336 10.14 24.07 18.50
N LYS A 337 10.50 24.36 19.74
CA LYS A 337 11.37 23.47 20.52
C LYS A 337 10.75 22.10 20.73
N MET A 338 9.43 22.07 20.96
CA MET A 338 8.69 20.83 21.15
C MET A 338 8.79 19.92 19.93
N VAL A 339 8.49 20.42 18.73
CA VAL A 339 8.47 19.59 17.51
C VAL A 339 9.87 19.21 17.03
N ILE A 340 10.88 20.05 17.29
CA ILE A 340 12.29 19.71 17.03
C ILE A 340 12.72 18.47 17.85
N GLU A 341 12.32 18.38 19.11
CA GLU A 341 12.68 17.25 19.98
C GLU A 341 11.71 16.05 19.86
N PHE A 342 10.43 16.34 19.69
CA PHE A 342 9.34 15.34 19.55
C PHE A 342 8.69 15.48 18.18
N THR A 343 9.37 14.98 17.16
CA THR A 343 8.95 15.12 15.74
C THR A 343 7.58 14.49 15.45
N GLU A 344 7.19 13.50 16.25
CA GLU A 344 5.88 12.82 16.16
C GLU A 344 4.70 13.75 16.49
N LEU A 345 4.97 14.89 17.14
CA LEU A 345 3.97 15.89 17.51
C LEU A 345 3.73 16.94 16.41
N GLU A 346 4.38 16.83 15.23
CA GLU A 346 4.11 17.73 14.12
C GLU A 346 2.60 17.82 13.79
N GLY A 347 2.12 18.99 13.50
CA GLY A 347 0.71 19.29 13.28
C GLY A 347 -0.16 19.22 14.54
N THR A 348 0.10 18.30 15.46
CA THR A 348 -0.60 18.26 16.76
C THR A 348 -0.25 19.47 17.60
N MET A 349 1.04 19.80 17.70
CA MET A 349 1.48 21.03 18.40
C MET A 349 1.08 22.28 17.63
N GLY A 350 1.12 22.25 16.31
CA GLY A 350 0.57 23.33 15.48
C GLY A 350 -0.88 23.65 15.82
N ARG A 351 -1.72 22.63 15.98
CA ARG A 351 -3.12 22.81 16.43
C ARG A 351 -3.21 23.40 17.84
N ILE A 352 -2.40 22.89 18.76
CA ILE A 352 -2.43 23.33 20.17
C ILE A 352 -1.94 24.78 20.26
N TYR A 353 -0.82 25.12 19.67
CA TYR A 353 -0.27 26.47 19.69
C TYR A 353 -1.11 27.47 18.94
N ALA A 354 -1.80 27.07 17.86
CA ALA A 354 -2.78 27.92 17.20
C ALA A 354 -3.92 28.30 18.15
N LYS A 355 -4.46 27.33 18.91
CA LYS A 355 -5.50 27.60 19.91
C LYS A 355 -5.03 28.50 21.04
N GLU A 356 -3.83 28.27 21.57
CA GLU A 356 -3.23 29.12 22.61
C GLU A 356 -2.99 30.54 22.10
N SER A 357 -2.72 30.69 20.78
CA SER A 357 -2.56 31.98 20.11
C SER A 357 -3.89 32.65 19.74
N GLY A 358 -5.04 32.04 20.06
CA GLY A 358 -6.38 32.62 19.81
C GLY A 358 -6.93 32.37 18.41
N GLU A 359 -6.35 31.45 17.63
CA GLU A 359 -6.89 31.08 16.32
C GLU A 359 -8.21 30.30 16.43
N SER A 360 -9.03 30.36 15.37
CA SER A 360 -10.29 29.63 15.31
C SER A 360 -10.07 28.11 15.37
N ASP A 361 -11.08 27.38 15.86
CA ASP A 361 -11.05 25.93 15.86
C ASP A 361 -10.88 25.33 14.47
N ARG A 362 -11.39 25.99 13.43
CA ARG A 362 -11.25 25.58 12.02
C ARG A 362 -9.81 25.68 11.57
N VAL A 363 -9.15 26.82 11.85
CA VAL A 363 -7.73 27.03 11.54
C VAL A 363 -6.86 26.03 12.28
N ALA A 364 -7.02 25.93 13.59
CA ALA A 364 -6.24 25.00 14.42
C ALA A 364 -6.39 23.54 13.97
N THR A 365 -7.62 23.11 13.69
CA THR A 365 -7.89 21.74 13.24
C THR A 365 -7.27 21.47 11.87
N ALA A 366 -7.36 22.40 10.93
CA ALA A 366 -6.79 22.25 9.58
C ALA A 366 -5.26 22.11 9.62
N ILE A 367 -4.58 22.83 10.52
CA ILE A 367 -3.11 22.71 10.74
C ILE A 367 -2.73 21.28 11.09
N LYS A 368 -3.51 20.58 11.90
CA LYS A 368 -3.28 19.16 12.20
C LYS A 368 -3.64 18.26 11.02
N GLU A 369 -4.82 18.48 10.44
CA GLU A 369 -5.40 17.61 9.43
C GLU A 369 -4.65 17.61 8.10
N GLN A 370 -3.83 18.61 7.80
CA GLN A 370 -3.02 18.65 6.58
C GLN A 370 -2.08 17.43 6.44
N TYR A 371 -1.64 16.87 7.55
CA TYR A 371 -0.75 15.70 7.55
C TYR A 371 -1.49 14.40 7.31
N LEU A 372 -2.83 14.39 7.50
CA LEU A 372 -3.64 13.18 7.34
C LEU A 372 -3.86 12.80 5.86
N PRO A 373 -3.95 11.49 5.55
CA PRO A 373 -3.62 10.36 6.42
C PRO A 373 -2.10 10.18 6.57
N THR A 374 -1.64 9.78 7.74
CA THR A 374 -0.22 9.53 8.04
C THR A 374 0.25 8.13 7.66
N SER A 375 -0.70 7.21 7.45
CA SER A 375 -0.44 5.81 7.06
C SER A 375 -1.51 5.31 6.09
N ALA A 376 -1.24 4.17 5.44
CA ALA A 376 -2.26 3.49 4.64
C ALA A 376 -3.45 3.09 5.56
N GLY A 377 -4.67 3.46 5.15
CA GLY A 377 -5.89 3.23 5.96
C GLY A 377 -6.02 4.12 7.20
N GLY A 378 -5.11 5.09 7.41
CA GLY A 378 -5.18 6.04 8.51
C GLY A 378 -6.36 7.01 8.43
N ALA A 379 -6.60 7.73 9.53
CA ALA A 379 -7.67 8.72 9.61
C ALA A 379 -7.52 9.80 8.52
N LEU A 380 -8.63 10.17 7.90
CA LEU A 380 -8.69 11.24 6.90
C LEU A 380 -9.04 12.60 7.55
N PRO A 381 -8.71 13.73 6.90
CA PRO A 381 -9.22 15.04 7.30
C PRO A 381 -10.74 15.02 7.37
N LYS A 382 -11.30 15.62 8.43
CA LYS A 382 -12.76 15.67 8.66
C LYS A 382 -13.36 17.03 8.31
N THR A 383 -12.53 18.07 8.36
CA THR A 383 -12.96 19.44 8.03
C THR A 383 -12.66 19.75 6.57
N ILE A 384 -13.50 20.56 5.93
CA ILE A 384 -13.27 21.01 4.55
C ILE A 384 -11.95 21.76 4.43
N THR A 385 -11.65 22.63 5.40
CA THR A 385 -10.41 23.41 5.47
C THR A 385 -9.19 22.49 5.55
N GLY A 386 -9.24 21.45 6.41
CA GLY A 386 -8.19 20.44 6.53
C GLY A 386 -8.02 19.60 5.26
N MET A 387 -9.13 19.22 4.60
CA MET A 387 -9.12 18.50 3.33
C MET A 387 -8.38 19.28 2.24
N VAL A 388 -8.79 20.54 2.01
CA VAL A 388 -8.19 21.37 0.94
C VAL A 388 -6.71 21.59 1.20
N LEU A 389 -6.35 21.91 2.44
CA LEU A 389 -4.94 22.11 2.82
C LEU A 389 -4.12 20.81 2.68
N SER A 390 -4.69 19.66 3.03
CA SER A 390 -4.05 18.35 2.86
C SER A 390 -3.83 17.99 1.39
N ILE A 391 -4.82 18.25 0.51
CA ILE A 391 -4.68 18.08 -0.94
C ILE A 391 -3.56 18.97 -1.46
N ALA A 392 -3.55 20.26 -1.09
CA ALA A 392 -2.54 21.22 -1.51
C ALA A 392 -1.13 20.79 -1.09
N ASP A 393 -0.92 20.39 0.17
CA ASP A 393 0.39 19.92 0.67
C ASP A 393 0.92 18.69 -0.08
N LYS A 394 0.02 17.75 -0.40
CA LYS A 394 0.39 16.52 -1.10
C LYS A 394 0.72 16.77 -2.57
N ILE A 395 -0.10 17.57 -3.25
CA ILE A 395 0.14 17.95 -4.66
C ILE A 395 1.41 18.80 -4.78
N ASP A 396 1.59 19.84 -3.95
CA ASP A 396 2.82 20.66 -3.93
C ASP A 396 4.07 19.76 -3.77
N THR A 397 4.03 18.80 -2.87
CA THR A 397 5.18 17.92 -2.64
C THR A 397 5.44 16.99 -3.82
N ILE A 398 4.39 16.36 -4.40
CA ILE A 398 4.54 15.45 -5.54
C ILE A 398 5.05 16.21 -6.77
N ALA A 399 4.36 17.29 -7.15
CA ALA A 399 4.70 18.10 -8.31
C ALA A 399 6.11 18.72 -8.19
N GLY A 400 6.45 19.27 -7.02
CA GLY A 400 7.77 19.86 -6.79
C GLY A 400 8.91 18.85 -6.89
N LEU A 401 8.77 17.66 -6.28
CA LEU A 401 9.81 16.62 -6.37
C LEU A 401 9.94 16.07 -7.79
N TYR A 402 8.84 15.96 -8.53
CA TYR A 402 8.87 15.57 -9.94
C TYR A 402 9.49 16.64 -10.83
N ALA A 403 9.27 17.93 -10.53
CA ALA A 403 9.91 19.04 -11.24
C ALA A 403 11.45 19.03 -11.10
N ILE A 404 12.00 18.52 -10.01
CA ILE A 404 13.45 18.32 -9.82
C ILE A 404 13.88 16.87 -10.07
N GLU A 405 13.13 16.12 -10.84
CA GLU A 405 13.43 14.76 -11.30
C GLU A 405 13.65 13.72 -10.17
N LYS A 406 13.06 13.93 -8.99
CA LYS A 406 13.11 13.00 -7.86
C LYS A 406 11.96 11.97 -7.95
N TYR A 407 12.00 11.16 -8.98
CA TYR A 407 11.00 10.13 -9.24
C TYR A 407 11.09 8.96 -8.25
N VAL A 408 9.95 8.34 -7.97
CA VAL A 408 9.90 7.08 -7.21
C VAL A 408 10.26 5.91 -8.13
N THR A 409 11.27 5.12 -7.76
CA THR A 409 11.75 3.99 -8.55
C THR A 409 11.74 2.69 -7.74
N GLY A 410 11.22 1.60 -8.33
CA GLY A 410 11.25 0.26 -7.73
C GLY A 410 10.74 0.23 -6.28
N SER A 411 11.53 -0.33 -5.36
CA SER A 411 11.18 -0.42 -3.93
C SER A 411 11.53 0.83 -3.12
N GLN A 412 12.25 1.79 -3.69
CA GLN A 412 12.73 2.98 -2.97
C GLN A 412 11.74 4.13 -3.06
N ASP A 413 11.37 4.67 -1.91
CA ASP A 413 10.54 5.87 -1.76
C ASP A 413 11.03 6.68 -0.55
N PRO A 414 12.21 7.32 -0.66
CA PRO A 414 12.81 8.03 0.46
C PRO A 414 12.01 9.26 0.92
N PHE A 415 11.08 9.75 0.09
CA PHE A 415 10.29 10.94 0.35
C PHE A 415 8.82 10.66 0.72
N GLY A 416 8.44 9.37 0.78
CA GLY A 416 7.09 8.95 1.12
C GLY A 416 6.03 9.38 0.10
N LEU A 417 6.40 9.54 -1.17
CA LEU A 417 5.49 9.99 -2.23
C LEU A 417 4.33 9.01 -2.48
N ARG A 418 4.58 7.69 -2.36
CA ARG A 418 3.51 6.69 -2.48
C ARG A 418 2.43 6.89 -1.44
N ARG A 419 2.84 7.13 -0.18
CA ARG A 419 1.91 7.41 0.92
C ARG A 419 1.14 8.70 0.69
N ARG A 420 1.81 9.76 0.16
CA ARG A 420 1.15 11.03 -0.18
C ARG A 420 0.13 10.86 -1.30
N ALA A 421 0.48 10.13 -2.36
CA ALA A 421 -0.44 9.85 -3.47
C ALA A 421 -1.64 9.01 -3.01
N LEU A 422 -1.43 7.94 -2.25
CA LEU A 422 -2.53 7.15 -1.67
C LEU A 422 -3.39 7.99 -0.71
N GLY A 423 -2.77 8.87 0.08
CA GLY A 423 -3.49 9.80 0.93
C GLY A 423 -4.38 10.76 0.13
N LEU A 424 -3.86 11.34 -0.94
CA LEU A 424 -4.62 12.18 -1.87
C LEU A 424 -5.81 11.43 -2.48
N ILE A 425 -5.57 10.24 -3.03
CA ILE A 425 -6.60 9.38 -3.63
C ILE A 425 -7.71 9.08 -2.61
N ASN A 426 -7.34 8.66 -1.40
CA ASN A 426 -8.33 8.34 -0.37
C ASN A 426 -9.17 9.56 0.06
N ILE A 427 -8.55 10.76 0.15
CA ILE A 427 -9.29 11.99 0.45
C ILE A 427 -10.32 12.26 -0.65
N ILE A 428 -9.91 12.18 -1.91
CA ILE A 428 -10.78 12.43 -3.07
C ILE A 428 -11.94 11.42 -3.11
N LEU A 429 -11.63 10.12 -3.02
CA LEU A 429 -12.65 9.06 -3.16
C LEU A 429 -13.64 9.02 -2.00
N LYS A 430 -13.15 9.08 -0.76
CA LYS A 430 -14.03 8.98 0.43
C LYS A 430 -14.93 10.20 0.65
N ASN A 431 -14.57 11.34 0.07
CA ASN A 431 -15.36 12.56 0.14
C ASN A 431 -16.08 12.90 -1.17
N ASN A 432 -16.04 12.02 -2.17
CA ASN A 432 -16.66 12.19 -3.48
C ASN A 432 -16.28 13.53 -4.15
N ILE A 433 -14.99 13.87 -4.13
CA ILE A 433 -14.50 15.14 -4.66
C ILE A 433 -14.34 15.01 -6.18
N ASP A 434 -15.21 15.70 -6.93
CA ASP A 434 -15.15 15.77 -8.39
C ASP A 434 -14.15 16.86 -8.82
N VAL A 435 -12.87 16.48 -8.94
CA VAL A 435 -11.78 17.38 -9.34
C VAL A 435 -10.82 16.68 -10.29
N ASP A 436 -10.28 17.45 -11.23
CA ASP A 436 -9.31 16.96 -12.19
C ASP A 436 -7.88 17.05 -11.63
N LEU A 437 -7.13 15.94 -11.62
CA LEU A 437 -5.73 15.94 -11.20
C LEU A 437 -4.86 16.86 -12.03
N LYS A 438 -5.16 16.94 -13.33
CA LYS A 438 -4.42 17.80 -14.25
C LYS A 438 -4.49 19.26 -13.82
N ASP A 439 -5.69 19.72 -13.39
CA ASP A 439 -5.88 21.09 -12.94
C ASP A 439 -5.14 21.34 -11.61
N LEU A 440 -5.21 20.40 -10.67
CA LEU A 440 -4.51 20.51 -9.38
C LEU A 440 -3.00 20.57 -9.55
N ILE A 441 -2.44 19.68 -10.39
CA ILE A 441 -1.00 19.63 -10.65
C ILE A 441 -0.56 20.85 -11.45
N ASN A 442 -1.36 21.27 -12.47
CA ASN A 442 -1.09 22.49 -13.25
C ASN A 442 -0.91 23.70 -12.36
N ASP A 443 -1.83 23.92 -11.42
CA ASP A 443 -1.73 25.05 -10.49
C ASP A 443 -0.44 25.00 -9.66
N SER A 444 -0.05 23.81 -9.19
CA SER A 444 1.20 23.65 -8.44
C SER A 444 2.44 23.93 -9.31
N LEU A 445 2.47 23.44 -10.54
CA LEU A 445 3.58 23.67 -11.45
C LEU A 445 3.71 25.16 -11.85
N ILE A 446 2.58 25.85 -12.03
CA ILE A 446 2.56 27.31 -12.29
C ILE A 446 3.18 28.07 -11.10
N VAL A 447 2.79 27.74 -9.86
CA VAL A 447 3.35 28.38 -8.67
C VAL A 447 4.87 28.15 -8.56
N TYR A 448 5.36 26.96 -8.92
CA TYR A 448 6.81 26.69 -8.95
C TYR A 448 7.55 27.50 -10.02
N THR A 449 6.94 27.74 -11.18
CA THR A 449 7.56 28.54 -12.26
C THR A 449 7.49 30.03 -11.99
N GLU A 450 6.35 30.56 -11.58
CA GLU A 450 6.11 31.99 -11.41
C GLU A 450 6.80 32.55 -10.17
N GLU A 451 6.73 31.84 -9.03
CA GLU A 451 7.27 32.33 -7.77
C GLU A 451 8.72 31.93 -7.53
N ASN A 452 9.09 30.71 -7.89
CA ASN A 452 10.44 30.19 -7.62
C ASN A 452 11.36 30.24 -8.82
N GLY A 453 10.85 30.51 -10.04
CA GLY A 453 11.64 30.51 -11.27
C GLY A 453 12.32 29.14 -11.52
N LEU A 454 11.71 28.04 -11.06
CA LEU A 454 12.30 26.70 -11.14
C LEU A 454 12.30 26.24 -12.61
N PRO A 455 13.47 25.96 -13.21
CA PRO A 455 13.53 25.44 -14.57
C PRO A 455 13.24 23.95 -14.58
N PHE A 456 12.20 23.51 -15.29
CA PHE A 456 11.88 22.09 -15.53
C PHE A 456 11.09 21.92 -16.81
N ASP A 457 11.05 20.68 -17.33
CA ASP A 457 10.19 20.32 -18.45
C ASP A 457 8.75 20.17 -17.95
N TYR A 458 7.91 21.14 -18.30
CA TYR A 458 6.54 21.22 -17.81
C TYR A 458 5.68 20.02 -18.25
N ASP A 459 5.69 19.68 -19.54
CA ASP A 459 4.84 18.63 -20.10
C ASP A 459 5.24 17.26 -19.53
N THR A 460 6.54 16.97 -19.53
CA THR A 460 7.07 15.73 -18.93
C THR A 460 6.78 15.62 -17.44
N THR A 461 6.88 16.73 -16.68
CA THR A 461 6.59 16.73 -15.23
C THR A 461 5.11 16.51 -14.97
N MET A 462 4.24 17.13 -15.74
CA MET A 462 2.79 16.95 -15.69
C MET A 462 2.41 15.50 -15.92
N GLU A 463 2.83 14.93 -17.06
CA GLU A 463 2.55 13.56 -17.46
C GLU A 463 3.00 12.56 -16.39
N LYS A 464 4.27 12.62 -15.99
CA LYS A 464 4.82 11.70 -14.98
C LYS A 464 4.15 11.83 -13.62
N SER A 465 3.71 13.02 -13.22
CA SER A 465 3.00 13.22 -11.95
C SER A 465 1.61 12.60 -11.98
N ILE A 466 0.89 12.74 -13.09
CA ILE A 466 -0.42 12.12 -13.31
C ILE A 466 -0.26 10.59 -13.33
N ASP A 467 0.65 10.06 -14.13
CA ASP A 467 0.90 8.63 -14.27
C ASP A 467 1.23 7.98 -12.91
N PHE A 468 2.09 8.64 -12.13
CA PHE A 468 2.44 8.16 -10.80
C PHE A 468 1.21 8.03 -9.89
N ILE A 469 0.30 9.01 -9.91
CA ILE A 469 -0.91 8.98 -9.07
C ILE A 469 -1.90 7.93 -9.62
N LYS A 470 -2.09 7.86 -10.96
CA LYS A 470 -2.93 6.84 -11.60
C LYS A 470 -2.44 5.42 -11.32
N ASP A 471 -1.13 5.18 -11.33
CA ASP A 471 -0.55 3.90 -10.95
C ASP A 471 -0.87 3.50 -9.49
N ARG A 472 -0.92 4.47 -8.59
CA ARG A 472 -1.31 4.20 -7.19
C ARG A 472 -2.79 3.90 -7.07
N LEU A 473 -3.64 4.61 -7.82
CA LEU A 473 -5.07 4.31 -7.92
C LEU A 473 -5.31 2.90 -8.47
N LYS A 474 -4.62 2.54 -9.56
CA LYS A 474 -4.68 1.19 -10.14
C LYS A 474 -4.41 0.10 -9.11
N ASN A 475 -3.29 0.22 -8.39
CA ASN A 475 -2.92 -0.78 -7.39
C ASN A 475 -3.95 -0.82 -6.24
N LEU A 476 -4.43 0.32 -5.77
CA LEU A 476 -5.45 0.40 -4.73
C LEU A 476 -6.73 -0.34 -5.13
N LEU A 477 -7.22 -0.11 -6.35
CA LEU A 477 -8.46 -0.74 -6.83
C LEU A 477 -8.31 -2.25 -7.04
N ILE A 478 -7.14 -2.71 -7.51
CA ILE A 478 -6.85 -4.15 -7.60
C ILE A 478 -6.80 -4.79 -6.21
N ASP A 479 -6.17 -4.14 -5.23
CA ASP A 479 -6.11 -4.60 -3.84
C ASP A 479 -7.51 -4.61 -3.17
N GLU A 480 -8.42 -3.72 -3.59
CA GLU A 480 -9.83 -3.70 -3.18
C GLU A 480 -10.69 -4.79 -3.87
N GLY A 481 -10.12 -5.54 -4.82
CA GLY A 481 -10.75 -6.71 -5.43
C GLY A 481 -11.30 -6.51 -6.84
N TYR A 482 -11.11 -5.34 -7.46
CA TYR A 482 -11.48 -5.15 -8.88
C TYR A 482 -10.56 -5.95 -9.79
N ARG A 483 -11.11 -6.53 -10.85
CA ARG A 483 -10.34 -7.27 -11.85
C ARG A 483 -9.35 -6.34 -12.56
N TYR A 484 -8.10 -6.79 -12.73
CA TYR A 484 -7.01 -5.99 -13.30
C TYR A 484 -7.29 -5.51 -14.74
N ASP A 485 -7.97 -6.31 -15.54
CA ASP A 485 -8.33 -6.00 -16.92
C ASP A 485 -9.42 -4.92 -16.99
N ILE A 486 -10.41 -4.95 -16.09
CA ILE A 486 -11.42 -3.89 -15.97
C ILE A 486 -10.75 -2.58 -15.53
N VAL A 487 -9.87 -2.63 -14.53
CA VAL A 487 -9.14 -1.43 -14.10
C VAL A 487 -8.31 -0.85 -15.26
N ASN A 488 -7.59 -1.70 -15.99
CA ASN A 488 -6.79 -1.26 -17.15
C ASN A 488 -7.65 -0.62 -18.25
N SER A 489 -8.81 -1.20 -18.56
CA SER A 489 -9.70 -0.73 -19.62
C SER A 489 -10.21 0.70 -19.42
N VAL A 490 -10.16 1.20 -18.18
CA VAL A 490 -10.63 2.56 -17.84
C VAL A 490 -9.47 3.50 -17.52
N ILE A 491 -8.49 3.05 -16.73
CA ILE A 491 -7.44 3.93 -16.17
C ILE A 491 -6.47 4.44 -17.22
N ASN A 492 -6.27 3.70 -18.31
CA ASN A 492 -5.41 4.07 -19.44
C ASN A 492 -6.01 5.15 -20.34
N SER A 493 -7.24 5.61 -20.06
CA SER A 493 -7.86 6.73 -20.78
C SER A 493 -7.19 8.07 -20.44
N ASP A 494 -7.45 9.10 -21.27
CA ASP A 494 -6.95 10.47 -21.04
C ASP A 494 -7.63 11.18 -19.86
N ASP A 495 -8.65 10.57 -19.26
CA ASP A 495 -9.32 11.11 -18.08
C ASP A 495 -8.36 11.14 -16.89
N THR A 496 -8.29 12.27 -16.22
CA THR A 496 -7.44 12.49 -15.06
C THR A 496 -8.23 12.74 -13.76
N ASN A 497 -9.56 12.60 -13.82
CA ASN A 497 -10.42 12.72 -12.67
C ASN A 497 -10.55 11.37 -11.94
N ILE A 498 -9.84 11.23 -10.81
CA ILE A 498 -9.80 9.99 -10.01
C ILE A 498 -11.21 9.52 -9.60
N PHE A 499 -12.08 10.43 -9.20
CA PHE A 499 -13.42 10.08 -8.77
C PHE A 499 -14.23 9.51 -9.93
N ARG A 500 -14.22 10.16 -11.11
CA ARG A 500 -14.92 9.67 -12.30
C ARG A 500 -14.35 8.35 -12.83
N ILE A 501 -13.00 8.21 -12.84
CA ILE A 501 -12.34 6.94 -13.21
C ILE A 501 -12.88 5.80 -12.33
N THR A 502 -12.97 6.01 -11.02
CA THR A 502 -13.47 4.98 -10.09
C THR A 502 -14.94 4.66 -10.33
N GLN A 503 -15.78 5.67 -10.58
CA GLN A 503 -17.19 5.48 -10.91
C GLN A 503 -17.39 4.67 -12.23
N ARG A 504 -16.52 4.90 -13.22
CA ARG A 504 -16.52 4.13 -14.47
C ARG A 504 -16.12 2.68 -14.22
N ILE A 505 -15.04 2.44 -13.44
CA ILE A 505 -14.59 1.08 -13.10
C ILE A 505 -15.69 0.31 -12.38
N GLU A 506 -16.39 0.96 -11.45
CA GLU A 506 -17.52 0.35 -10.73
C GLU A 506 -18.66 -0.05 -11.69
N ALA A 507 -19.03 0.85 -12.61
CA ALA A 507 -20.08 0.60 -13.60
C ALA A 507 -19.70 -0.54 -14.56
N VAL A 508 -18.46 -0.52 -15.07
CA VAL A 508 -17.93 -1.55 -15.98
C VAL A 508 -17.83 -2.90 -15.26
N SER A 509 -17.39 -2.95 -14.01
CA SER A 509 -17.30 -4.19 -13.24
C SER A 509 -18.65 -4.88 -13.14
N ARG A 510 -19.68 -4.14 -12.74
CA ARG A 510 -21.05 -4.67 -12.65
C ARG A 510 -21.59 -5.10 -14.01
N PHE A 511 -21.31 -4.34 -15.06
CA PHE A 511 -21.77 -4.68 -16.41
C PHE A 511 -21.12 -5.95 -16.93
N VAL A 512 -19.82 -6.10 -16.74
CA VAL A 512 -19.04 -7.27 -17.19
C VAL A 512 -19.48 -8.56 -16.50
N GLU A 513 -19.86 -8.49 -15.21
CA GLU A 513 -20.34 -9.66 -14.45
C GLU A 513 -21.67 -10.21 -14.96
N ASP A 514 -22.57 -9.37 -15.46
CA ASP A 514 -23.95 -9.72 -15.76
C ASP A 514 -24.26 -9.85 -17.28
N ASN A 515 -23.35 -9.44 -18.19
CA ASN A 515 -23.68 -9.20 -19.60
C ASN A 515 -22.68 -9.79 -20.62
N ASP A 516 -22.36 -11.08 -20.52
CA ASP A 516 -21.41 -11.78 -21.41
C ASP A 516 -21.78 -11.66 -22.92
N GLU A 517 -23.07 -11.73 -23.24
CA GLU A 517 -23.56 -11.61 -24.61
C GLU A 517 -23.32 -10.20 -25.19
N ALA A 518 -23.62 -9.17 -24.38
CA ALA A 518 -23.38 -7.79 -24.78
C ALA A 518 -21.88 -7.49 -24.95
N LEU A 519 -21.03 -8.04 -24.09
CA LEU A 519 -19.58 -7.95 -24.25
C LEU A 519 -19.09 -8.60 -25.54
N SER A 520 -19.69 -9.73 -25.95
CA SER A 520 -19.40 -10.37 -27.23
C SER A 520 -19.74 -9.46 -28.39
N TYR A 521 -20.91 -8.84 -28.34
CA TYR A 521 -21.35 -7.86 -29.31
C TYR A 521 -20.45 -6.63 -29.38
N PHE A 522 -20.11 -6.02 -28.23
CA PHE A 522 -19.20 -4.88 -28.15
C PHE A 522 -17.82 -5.20 -28.72
N THR A 523 -17.29 -6.39 -28.45
CA THR A 523 -16.01 -6.85 -29.02
C THR A 523 -16.08 -6.97 -30.55
N ARG A 524 -17.19 -7.47 -31.09
CA ARG A 524 -17.39 -7.54 -32.57
C ARG A 524 -17.39 -6.16 -33.20
N ILE A 525 -18.11 -5.20 -32.57
CA ILE A 525 -18.16 -3.81 -33.06
C ILE A 525 -16.74 -3.21 -33.04
N ASN A 526 -16.06 -3.28 -31.90
CA ASN A 526 -14.73 -2.69 -31.76
C ASN A 526 -13.70 -3.29 -32.73
N ASN A 527 -13.76 -4.60 -32.97
CA ASN A 527 -12.85 -5.26 -33.91
C ASN A 527 -13.05 -4.83 -35.35
N LEU A 528 -14.26 -4.46 -35.75
CA LEU A 528 -14.57 -3.98 -37.10
C LEU A 528 -14.31 -2.48 -37.24
N ALA A 529 -14.56 -1.70 -36.17
CA ALA A 529 -14.37 -0.25 -36.13
C ALA A 529 -13.02 0.15 -35.48
N LYS A 530 -11.93 -0.62 -35.70
CA LYS A 530 -10.61 -0.38 -35.11
C LYS A 530 -10.05 1.02 -35.36
N GLU A 531 -10.36 1.60 -36.50
CA GLU A 531 -10.04 2.98 -36.80
C GLU A 531 -11.37 3.74 -36.92
N PRO A 532 -11.80 4.44 -35.84
CA PRO A 532 -13.03 5.22 -35.87
C PRO A 532 -12.97 6.22 -37.02
N THR A 533 -13.93 6.12 -37.92
CA THR A 533 -14.04 7.10 -39.00
C THR A 533 -14.81 8.33 -38.52
N LEU A 534 -14.30 9.52 -38.85
CA LEU A 534 -15.00 10.79 -38.66
C LEU A 534 -16.03 11.09 -39.74
N ILE A 535 -16.24 10.15 -40.67
CA ILE A 535 -17.20 10.29 -41.76
C ILE A 535 -18.61 10.18 -41.19
N GLU A 536 -19.46 11.16 -41.50
CA GLU A 536 -20.88 11.07 -41.19
C GLU A 536 -21.55 10.00 -42.05
N VAL A 537 -22.49 9.27 -41.44
CA VAL A 537 -23.27 8.26 -42.19
C VAL A 537 -24.14 8.95 -43.24
N ASN A 538 -24.00 8.53 -44.49
CA ASN A 538 -24.87 8.97 -45.58
C ASN A 538 -26.06 8.01 -45.76
N PRO A 539 -27.30 8.43 -45.40
CA PRO A 539 -28.48 7.57 -45.53
C PRO A 539 -28.80 7.09 -46.96
N GLU A 540 -28.32 7.80 -47.97
CA GLU A 540 -28.53 7.40 -49.37
C GLU A 540 -27.71 6.18 -49.81
N LEU A 541 -26.66 5.84 -49.03
CA LEU A 541 -25.82 4.67 -49.26
C LEU A 541 -26.27 3.42 -48.46
N LEU A 542 -27.44 3.47 -47.82
CA LEU A 542 -28.02 2.33 -47.11
C LEU A 542 -28.79 1.45 -48.13
N GLU A 543 -28.24 0.27 -48.41
CA GLU A 543 -28.69 -0.59 -49.51
C GLU A 543 -29.93 -1.44 -49.18
N ASN A 544 -30.16 -1.75 -47.90
CA ASN A 544 -31.25 -2.64 -47.51
C ASN A 544 -31.99 -2.15 -46.24
N ASP A 545 -33.14 -2.78 -45.93
CA ASP A 545 -33.97 -2.39 -44.79
C ASP A 545 -33.31 -2.68 -43.44
N LEU A 546 -32.42 -3.68 -43.37
CA LEU A 546 -31.69 -4.00 -42.14
C LEU A 546 -30.67 -2.90 -41.81
N GLU A 547 -29.95 -2.39 -42.80
CA GLU A 547 -29.03 -1.24 -42.63
C GLU A 547 -29.78 0.01 -42.15
N LYS A 548 -30.97 0.28 -42.72
CA LYS A 548 -31.81 1.41 -42.34
C LYS A 548 -32.30 1.25 -40.88
N SER A 549 -32.81 0.08 -40.55
CA SER A 549 -33.29 -0.21 -39.19
C SER A 549 -32.19 -0.14 -38.16
N PHE A 550 -30.99 -0.64 -38.46
CA PHE A 550 -29.83 -0.52 -37.60
C PHE A 550 -29.41 0.94 -37.42
N TYR A 551 -29.33 1.71 -38.51
CA TYR A 551 -29.00 3.12 -38.46
C TYR A 551 -30.02 3.94 -37.66
N GLU A 552 -31.31 3.73 -37.84
CA GLU A 552 -32.36 4.38 -37.06
C GLU A 552 -32.24 4.04 -35.56
N THR A 553 -31.94 2.78 -35.23
CA THR A 553 -31.77 2.35 -33.84
C THR A 553 -30.58 3.07 -33.19
N ILE A 554 -29.40 3.05 -33.80
CA ILE A 554 -28.20 3.65 -33.19
C ILE A 554 -28.29 5.17 -33.10
N THR A 555 -28.96 5.83 -34.04
CA THR A 555 -29.15 7.30 -34.04
C THR A 555 -30.27 7.75 -33.09
N SER A 556 -31.19 6.85 -32.73
CA SER A 556 -32.22 7.13 -31.70
C SER A 556 -31.69 7.15 -30.28
N LEU A 557 -30.49 6.60 -30.04
CA LEU A 557 -29.85 6.58 -28.72
C LEU A 557 -29.53 8.00 -28.27
N LYS A 558 -30.20 8.48 -27.24
CA LYS A 558 -29.97 9.82 -26.67
C LYS A 558 -28.59 9.90 -26.01
N GLU A 559 -27.85 10.94 -26.32
CA GLU A 559 -26.63 11.26 -25.58
C GLU A 559 -27.02 11.93 -24.26
N LYS A 560 -26.37 11.45 -23.17
CA LYS A 560 -26.49 12.04 -21.83
C LYS A 560 -25.11 12.40 -21.30
N PRO A 561 -25.00 13.40 -20.42
CA PRO A 561 -23.76 13.61 -19.69
C PRO A 561 -23.42 12.39 -18.83
N LEU A 562 -22.18 11.93 -18.87
CA LEU A 562 -21.67 10.80 -18.09
C LEU A 562 -20.92 11.37 -16.88
N GLN A 563 -21.52 11.35 -15.69
CA GLN A 563 -20.99 12.02 -14.50
C GLN A 563 -20.81 11.09 -13.29
N ASN A 564 -21.56 9.99 -13.24
CA ASN A 564 -21.55 9.07 -12.11
C ASN A 564 -21.76 7.61 -12.56
N SER A 565 -21.58 6.65 -11.64
CA SER A 565 -21.69 5.22 -11.93
C SER A 565 -23.01 4.80 -12.59
N GLU A 566 -24.13 5.41 -12.19
CA GLU A 566 -25.44 5.10 -12.79
C GLU A 566 -25.55 5.61 -14.23
N ASP A 567 -24.98 6.79 -14.54
CA ASP A 567 -24.95 7.31 -15.91
C ASP A 567 -24.16 6.38 -16.84
N TYR A 568 -22.99 5.91 -16.41
CA TYR A 568 -22.16 4.96 -17.17
C TYR A 568 -22.88 3.62 -17.35
N LYS A 569 -23.56 3.13 -16.32
CA LYS A 569 -24.34 1.90 -16.38
C LYS A 569 -25.52 2.02 -17.34
N GLU A 570 -26.24 3.14 -17.30
CA GLU A 570 -27.34 3.43 -18.22
C GLU A 570 -26.83 3.49 -19.67
N GLU A 571 -25.68 4.15 -19.91
CA GLU A 571 -25.06 4.23 -21.22
C GLU A 571 -24.72 2.83 -21.78
N LEU A 572 -24.08 1.98 -20.97
CA LEU A 572 -23.76 0.59 -21.37
C LEU A 572 -25.03 -0.23 -21.63
N GLY A 573 -26.08 -0.03 -20.83
CA GLY A 573 -27.39 -0.65 -21.02
C GLY A 573 -28.04 -0.24 -22.35
N LEU A 574 -28.05 1.06 -22.65
CA LEU A 574 -28.61 1.58 -23.92
C LEU A 574 -27.89 1.01 -25.14
N ILE A 575 -26.55 0.89 -25.08
CA ILE A 575 -25.78 0.27 -26.15
C ILE A 575 -26.11 -1.24 -26.24
N ALA A 576 -26.21 -1.93 -25.13
CA ALA A 576 -26.56 -3.36 -25.09
C ALA A 576 -27.96 -3.65 -25.65
N GLU A 577 -28.94 -2.76 -25.50
CA GLU A 577 -30.27 -2.88 -26.11
C GLU A 577 -30.24 -2.96 -27.64
N THR A 578 -29.17 -2.43 -28.27
CA THR A 578 -28.99 -2.53 -29.73
C THR A 578 -28.49 -3.90 -30.19
N GLN A 579 -28.17 -4.82 -29.27
CA GLN A 579 -27.49 -6.09 -29.55
C GLN A 579 -28.23 -6.96 -30.57
N ASN A 580 -29.54 -7.09 -30.47
CA ASN A 580 -30.31 -7.96 -31.36
C ASN A 580 -30.22 -7.49 -32.81
N ILE A 581 -30.59 -6.24 -33.07
CA ILE A 581 -30.52 -5.66 -34.41
C ILE A 581 -29.07 -5.53 -34.92
N GLY A 582 -28.14 -5.27 -34.00
CA GLY A 582 -26.72 -5.16 -34.31
C GLY A 582 -26.10 -6.51 -34.72
N ASN A 583 -26.42 -7.60 -34.02
CA ASN A 583 -25.98 -8.93 -34.40
C ASN A 583 -26.59 -9.35 -35.73
N ASP A 584 -27.90 -9.14 -35.97
CA ASP A 584 -28.55 -9.40 -37.23
C ASP A 584 -27.86 -8.63 -38.38
N TYR A 585 -27.51 -7.37 -38.15
CA TYR A 585 -26.77 -6.56 -39.10
C TYR A 585 -25.38 -7.16 -39.39
N LEU A 586 -24.59 -7.48 -38.36
CA LEU A 586 -23.24 -8.05 -38.47
C LEU A 586 -23.22 -9.45 -39.11
N ASP A 587 -24.27 -10.24 -38.96
CA ASP A 587 -24.37 -11.60 -39.47
C ASP A 587 -24.83 -11.62 -40.93
N ASN A 588 -25.64 -10.64 -41.37
CA ASN A 588 -26.26 -10.62 -42.66
C ASN A 588 -25.73 -9.52 -43.63
N THR A 589 -24.76 -8.67 -43.16
CA THR A 589 -24.19 -7.60 -43.94
C THR A 589 -22.68 -7.72 -44.06
N MET A 590 -22.14 -7.81 -45.26
CA MET A 590 -20.71 -7.82 -45.50
C MET A 590 -20.16 -6.39 -45.35
N ILE A 591 -19.43 -6.12 -44.26
CA ILE A 591 -18.89 -4.78 -43.99
C ILE A 591 -17.80 -4.37 -45.01
N ASN A 592 -16.86 -5.30 -45.25
CA ASN A 592 -15.75 -5.07 -46.19
C ASN A 592 -16.17 -5.43 -47.62
N VAL A 593 -16.78 -4.49 -48.33
CA VAL A 593 -17.15 -4.61 -49.76
C VAL A 593 -16.15 -3.86 -50.64
N GLU A 594 -16.20 -4.12 -51.98
CA GLU A 594 -15.30 -3.48 -52.95
C GLU A 594 -15.61 -1.99 -53.15
N ASP A 595 -16.87 -1.58 -52.96
CA ASP A 595 -17.27 -0.18 -53.02
C ASP A 595 -16.82 0.54 -51.74
N GLU A 596 -15.79 1.35 -51.84
CA GLU A 596 -15.21 2.10 -50.72
C GLU A 596 -16.20 3.07 -50.06
N ALA A 597 -17.17 3.64 -50.82
CA ALA A 597 -18.16 4.55 -50.26
C ALA A 597 -19.15 3.79 -49.34
N VAL A 598 -19.64 2.64 -49.82
CA VAL A 598 -20.54 1.76 -49.04
C VAL A 598 -19.80 1.18 -47.81
N LYS A 599 -18.57 0.70 -47.99
CA LYS A 599 -17.72 0.19 -46.91
C LYS A 599 -17.51 1.24 -45.82
N ASN A 600 -17.11 2.45 -46.20
CA ASN A 600 -16.87 3.53 -45.24
C ASN A 600 -18.16 3.95 -44.53
N ASN A 601 -19.30 3.92 -45.21
CA ASN A 601 -20.60 4.21 -44.61
C ASN A 601 -20.99 3.16 -43.57
N ARG A 602 -20.76 1.86 -43.84
CA ARG A 602 -20.96 0.76 -42.91
C ARG A 602 -20.05 0.85 -41.68
N LEU A 603 -18.78 1.19 -41.91
CA LEU A 603 -17.82 1.44 -40.82
C LEU A 603 -18.20 2.66 -39.98
N ALA A 604 -18.74 3.73 -40.60
CA ALA A 604 -19.23 4.90 -39.88
C ALA A 604 -20.38 4.57 -38.91
N MET A 605 -21.33 3.72 -39.31
CA MET A 605 -22.39 3.23 -38.42
C MET A 605 -21.82 2.50 -37.18
N LEU A 606 -20.88 1.58 -37.41
CA LEU A 606 -20.23 0.86 -36.28
C LEU A 606 -19.41 1.79 -35.39
N SER A 607 -18.75 2.81 -35.97
CA SER A 607 -17.97 3.80 -35.23
C SER A 607 -18.83 4.63 -34.28
N ILE A 608 -20.11 4.86 -34.55
CA ILE A 608 -21.03 5.52 -33.60
C ILE A 608 -21.08 4.75 -32.27
N LEU A 609 -21.28 3.42 -32.33
CA LEU A 609 -21.33 2.59 -31.16
C LEU A 609 -19.95 2.39 -30.52
N ALA A 610 -18.90 2.15 -31.32
CA ALA A 610 -17.54 2.00 -30.83
C ALA A 610 -17.07 3.24 -30.05
N ASN A 611 -17.37 4.43 -30.53
CA ASN A 611 -17.06 5.67 -29.85
C ASN A 611 -17.83 5.82 -28.50
N ARG A 612 -19.09 5.38 -28.46
CA ARG A 612 -19.87 5.40 -27.22
C ARG A 612 -19.32 4.42 -26.19
N ILE A 613 -18.98 3.20 -26.61
CA ILE A 613 -18.31 2.22 -25.74
C ILE A 613 -16.98 2.78 -25.24
N GLY A 614 -16.15 3.32 -26.14
CA GLY A 614 -14.83 3.89 -25.82
C GLY A 614 -14.88 5.10 -24.86
N LYS A 615 -16.00 5.85 -24.82
CA LYS A 615 -16.21 6.89 -23.78
C LYS A 615 -16.29 6.29 -22.37
N VAL A 616 -16.66 5.02 -22.23
CA VAL A 616 -16.78 4.35 -20.93
C VAL A 616 -15.54 3.51 -20.61
N PHE A 617 -15.12 2.63 -21.51
CA PHE A 617 -13.96 1.76 -21.30
C PHE A 617 -13.39 1.22 -22.61
N ASP A 618 -12.12 0.81 -22.60
CA ASP A 618 -11.51 0.10 -23.72
C ASP A 618 -11.84 -1.40 -23.64
N ILE A 619 -12.76 -1.84 -24.50
CA ILE A 619 -13.19 -3.25 -24.55
C ILE A 619 -12.06 -4.22 -24.92
N SER A 620 -11.00 -3.75 -25.59
CA SER A 620 -9.87 -4.60 -26.00
C SER A 620 -9.01 -5.11 -24.83
N GLU A 621 -9.07 -4.43 -23.69
CA GLU A 621 -8.36 -4.81 -22.47
C GLU A 621 -9.07 -5.93 -21.69
N ILE A 622 -10.36 -6.20 -21.96
CA ILE A 622 -11.14 -7.17 -21.18
C ILE A 622 -10.75 -8.60 -21.54
N VAL A 623 -10.29 -9.34 -20.54
CA VAL A 623 -9.93 -10.77 -20.63
C VAL A 623 -11.16 -11.64 -20.38
N ARG A 624 -11.44 -12.56 -21.32
CA ARG A 624 -12.57 -13.49 -21.28
C ARG A 624 -12.16 -14.87 -20.80
#